data_b8933bc77ded07bad337168d1e5080d0
#
_entry.id   b8933bc77ded07bad337168d1e5080d0
#
_cell.length_a   1.000
_cell.length_b   1.000
_cell.length_c   1.000
_cell.angle_alpha   90.00
_cell.angle_beta   90.00
_cell.angle_gamma   90.00
#
_symmetry.space_group_name_H-M   'P 1'
#
loop_
_entity.id
_entity.type
_entity.pdbx_description
1 polymer ?
#
loop_
_entity_poly.entity_id
_entity_poly.type
_entity_poly.pdbx_seq_one_letter_code
_entity_poly.pdbx_strand_id
1 'polypeptide(L)'
;IVMEWNNKLSLVSVFSLVVLTGCSSSPDFFSRQDLLKLAEEDREALYADNEPTNGDITLEQSISRALLYNRERRVQMLETVLSASRLEMTSFDMLPQLAVSAGYNYRDTYAASTSGKAVDRTADESDYSVSASRDGVTASATLNWSVLDFGLSYVRAQQGSDRYLIAKERERKAVHNLMQDVRTAYWRAVSAQRLLDRVEPLASRVSIAIENSRQIELEQLENPLEALQFPRDL
;
A
#
# COMPACT_ATOMS: atom_id res chain seq x y z
N ILE A 1 -39.58 24.79 -36.79
CA ILE A 1 -39.51 24.91 -35.32
C ILE A 1 -39.55 23.53 -34.66
N VAL A 2 -40.39 22.60 -35.10
CA VAL A 2 -40.50 21.24 -34.52
C VAL A 2 -39.27 20.38 -34.81
N MET A 3 -38.59 20.61 -35.91
CA MET A 3 -37.43 19.80 -36.36
C MET A 3 -36.13 20.15 -35.61
N GLU A 4 -35.95 21.37 -35.13
CA GLU A 4 -34.79 21.79 -34.32
C GLU A 4 -34.87 21.30 -32.86
N TRP A 5 -36.04 21.11 -32.34
CA TRP A 5 -36.26 20.68 -30.96
C TRP A 5 -35.93 19.18 -30.76
N ASN A 6 -36.27 18.36 -31.77
CA ASN A 6 -35.92 16.95 -31.76
C ASN A 6 -34.42 16.71 -31.80
N ASN A 7 -33.66 17.55 -32.49
CA ASN A 7 -32.19 17.43 -32.56
C ASN A 7 -31.50 17.79 -31.20
N LYS A 8 -32.06 18.76 -30.48
CA LYS A 8 -31.55 19.15 -29.17
C LYS A 8 -31.90 18.12 -28.09
N LEU A 9 -33.05 17.50 -28.14
CA LEU A 9 -33.42 16.39 -27.23
C LEU A 9 -32.53 15.14 -27.48
N SER A 10 -32.25 14.84 -28.76
CA SER A 10 -31.36 13.73 -29.13
C SER A 10 -29.92 13.94 -28.62
N LEU A 11 -29.40 15.14 -28.74
CA LEU A 11 -28.07 15.50 -28.25
C LEU A 11 -27.97 15.43 -26.72
N VAL A 12 -28.97 15.87 -25.98
CA VAL A 12 -29.02 15.80 -24.51
C VAL A 12 -29.12 14.34 -24.05
N SER A 13 -29.93 13.53 -24.74
CA SER A 13 -30.07 12.09 -24.45
C SER A 13 -28.77 11.32 -24.69
N VAL A 14 -28.05 11.60 -25.76
CA VAL A 14 -26.76 10.98 -26.06
C VAL A 14 -25.68 11.41 -25.04
N PHE A 15 -25.66 12.68 -24.66
CA PHE A 15 -24.73 13.18 -23.66
C PHE A 15 -24.98 12.59 -22.25
N SER A 16 -26.28 12.43 -21.89
CA SER A 16 -26.67 11.78 -20.63
C SER A 16 -26.27 10.28 -20.59
N LEU A 17 -26.37 9.59 -21.72
CA LEU A 17 -25.96 8.17 -21.82
C LEU A 17 -24.44 7.98 -21.67
N VAL A 18 -23.65 8.91 -22.21
CA VAL A 18 -22.18 8.87 -22.13
C VAL A 18 -21.66 9.12 -20.70
N VAL A 19 -22.35 9.94 -19.91
CA VAL A 19 -21.98 10.23 -18.53
C VAL A 19 -22.26 9.05 -17.58
N LEU A 20 -23.23 8.19 -17.91
CA LEU A 20 -23.59 7.02 -17.09
C LEU A 20 -22.67 5.81 -17.26
N THR A 21 -21.83 5.76 -18.32
CA THR A 21 -20.90 4.64 -18.55
C THR A 21 -19.53 4.82 -17.89
N GLY A 22 -19.30 5.91 -17.17
CA GLY A 22 -17.96 6.41 -16.82
C GLY A 22 -17.32 5.90 -15.54
N CYS A 23 -17.95 5.08 -14.69
CA CYS A 23 -17.38 4.77 -13.37
C CYS A 23 -17.54 3.31 -12.92
N SER A 24 -17.35 2.34 -13.81
CA SER A 24 -17.19 0.96 -13.37
C SER A 24 -15.69 0.65 -13.21
N SER A 25 -15.17 0.79 -12.00
CA SER A 25 -13.86 0.26 -11.64
C SER A 25 -14.04 -1.19 -11.21
N SER A 26 -13.81 -2.12 -12.12
CA SER A 26 -13.68 -3.54 -11.78
C SER A 26 -12.22 -3.82 -11.38
N PRO A 27 -11.97 -4.60 -10.33
CA PRO A 27 -10.61 -5.03 -10.02
C PRO A 27 -10.09 -5.92 -11.14
N ASP A 28 -8.97 -5.52 -11.75
CA ASP A 28 -8.26 -6.33 -12.72
C ASP A 28 -7.46 -7.41 -11.98
N PHE A 29 -7.77 -8.67 -12.22
CA PHE A 29 -7.01 -9.79 -11.68
C PHE A 29 -5.78 -10.04 -12.56
N PHE A 30 -4.62 -10.05 -11.93
CA PHE A 30 -3.37 -10.36 -12.63
C PHE A 30 -3.41 -11.76 -13.25
N SER A 31 -3.09 -11.86 -14.54
CA SER A 31 -2.88 -13.14 -15.19
C SER A 31 -1.56 -13.76 -14.70
N ARG A 32 -1.39 -15.08 -14.93
CA ARG A 32 -0.13 -15.76 -14.59
C ARG A 32 1.09 -15.13 -15.30
N GLN A 33 0.90 -14.62 -16.49
CA GLN A 33 1.97 -13.98 -17.27
C GLN A 33 2.33 -12.62 -16.66
N ASP A 34 1.35 -11.84 -16.23
CA ASP A 34 1.57 -10.56 -15.54
C ASP A 34 2.32 -10.76 -14.23
N LEU A 35 1.96 -11.80 -13.45
CA LEU A 35 2.65 -12.15 -12.21
C LEU A 35 4.12 -12.55 -12.43
N LEU A 36 4.41 -13.29 -13.52
CA LEU A 36 5.78 -13.67 -13.84
C LEU A 36 6.61 -12.46 -14.30
N LYS A 37 6.03 -11.57 -15.08
CA LYS A 37 6.68 -10.33 -15.51
C LYS A 37 6.94 -9.41 -14.31
N LEU A 38 5.94 -9.24 -13.44
CA LEU A 38 6.08 -8.45 -12.22
C LEU A 38 7.15 -9.01 -11.29
N ALA A 39 7.21 -10.35 -11.14
CA ALA A 39 8.23 -11.00 -10.32
C ALA A 39 9.65 -10.81 -10.87
N GLU A 40 9.83 -10.75 -12.19
CA GLU A 40 11.12 -10.45 -12.80
C GLU A 40 11.52 -8.99 -12.60
N GLU A 41 10.60 -8.06 -12.85
CA GLU A 41 10.80 -6.62 -12.58
C GLU A 41 11.12 -6.36 -11.10
N ASP A 42 10.40 -7.02 -10.19
CA ASP A 42 10.64 -6.91 -8.75
C ASP A 42 12.00 -7.49 -8.36
N ARG A 43 12.44 -8.58 -9.00
CA ARG A 43 13.74 -9.18 -8.75
C ARG A 43 14.89 -8.26 -9.17
N GLU A 44 14.79 -7.63 -10.34
CA GLU A 44 15.77 -6.64 -10.79
C GLU A 44 15.79 -5.42 -9.86
N ALA A 45 14.62 -4.89 -9.52
CA ALA A 45 14.49 -3.75 -8.62
C ALA A 45 14.95 -4.05 -7.19
N LEU A 46 14.93 -5.33 -6.75
CA LEU A 46 15.34 -5.72 -5.40
C LEU A 46 16.83 -5.45 -5.15
N TYR A 47 17.65 -5.58 -6.19
CA TYR A 47 19.11 -5.49 -6.09
C TYR A 47 19.69 -4.24 -6.76
N ALA A 48 18.87 -3.47 -7.49
CA ALA A 48 19.33 -2.31 -8.27
C ALA A 48 20.06 -1.25 -7.41
N ASP A 49 19.59 -1.03 -6.19
CA ASP A 49 20.15 -0.02 -5.30
C ASP A 49 21.21 -0.58 -4.34
N ASN A 50 21.51 -1.90 -4.39
CA ASN A 50 22.42 -2.52 -3.45
C ASN A 50 23.89 -2.32 -3.89
N GLU A 51 24.67 -1.69 -3.06
CA GLU A 51 26.13 -1.60 -3.28
C GLU A 51 26.75 -3.00 -3.30
N PRO A 52 27.62 -3.32 -4.28
CA PRO A 52 28.31 -4.60 -4.31
C PRO A 52 29.21 -4.75 -3.08
N THR A 53 29.29 -5.97 -2.57
CA THR A 53 30.19 -6.31 -1.45
C THR A 53 31.54 -6.78 -2.00
N ASN A 54 32.60 -6.07 -1.67
CA ASN A 54 33.96 -6.44 -2.03
C ASN A 54 34.66 -7.03 -0.81
N GLY A 55 34.87 -8.36 -0.81
CA GLY A 55 35.61 -9.06 0.26
C GLY A 55 34.73 -9.51 1.44
N ASP A 56 35.38 -9.73 2.58
CA ASP A 56 34.72 -10.22 3.79
C ASP A 56 33.79 -9.17 4.41
N ILE A 57 32.63 -9.63 4.84
CA ILE A 57 31.62 -8.76 5.46
C ILE A 57 31.67 -8.93 6.98
N THR A 58 31.77 -7.84 7.72
CA THR A 58 31.65 -7.85 9.19
C THR A 58 30.19 -7.89 9.64
N LEU A 59 29.96 -8.25 10.91
CA LEU A 59 28.60 -8.24 11.50
C LEU A 59 27.99 -6.84 11.44
N GLU A 60 28.77 -5.80 11.75
CA GLU A 60 28.31 -4.41 11.74
C GLU A 60 27.90 -3.96 10.33
N GLN A 61 28.69 -4.31 9.33
CA GLN A 61 28.36 -4.04 7.92
C GLN A 61 27.08 -4.78 7.50
N SER A 62 26.91 -6.05 7.92
CA SER A 62 25.71 -6.83 7.63
C SER A 62 24.47 -6.18 8.24
N ILE A 63 24.54 -5.71 9.49
CA ILE A 63 23.44 -5.01 10.16
C ILE A 63 23.16 -3.68 9.47
N SER A 64 24.19 -2.87 9.17
CA SER A 64 24.03 -1.57 8.51
C SER A 64 23.37 -1.72 7.14
N ARG A 65 23.80 -2.70 6.34
CA ARG A 65 23.20 -2.99 5.04
C ARG A 65 21.75 -3.48 5.17
N ALA A 66 21.46 -4.36 6.13
CA ALA A 66 20.10 -4.82 6.37
C ALA A 66 19.18 -3.66 6.77
N LEU A 67 19.62 -2.75 7.63
CA LEU A 67 18.85 -1.56 8.01
C LEU A 67 18.64 -0.60 6.83
N LEU A 68 19.57 -0.52 5.89
CA LEU A 68 19.48 0.37 4.74
C LEU A 68 18.54 -0.19 3.66
N TYR A 69 18.69 -1.48 3.32
CA TYR A 69 18.06 -2.08 2.15
C TYR A 69 16.82 -2.93 2.45
N ASN A 70 16.51 -3.21 3.73
CA ASN A 70 15.36 -4.04 4.07
C ASN A 70 14.04 -3.35 3.77
N ARG A 71 13.24 -3.95 2.88
CA ARG A 71 11.96 -3.41 2.42
C ARG A 71 10.87 -3.50 3.48
N GLU A 72 10.88 -4.56 4.31
CA GLU A 72 9.92 -4.72 5.41
C GLU A 72 10.05 -3.59 6.43
N ARG A 73 11.28 -3.24 6.82
CA ARG A 73 11.53 -2.07 7.67
C ARG A 73 10.96 -0.78 7.03
N ARG A 74 11.12 -0.63 5.70
CA ARG A 74 10.60 0.54 4.97
C ARG A 74 9.07 0.58 5.01
N VAL A 75 8.39 -0.57 4.90
CA VAL A 75 6.94 -0.68 5.04
C VAL A 75 6.51 -0.22 6.43
N GLN A 76 7.14 -0.72 7.50
CA GLN A 76 6.82 -0.33 8.88
C GLN A 76 7.02 1.18 9.13
N MET A 77 8.06 1.77 8.55
CA MET A 77 8.27 3.22 8.59
C MET A 77 7.14 3.98 7.89
N LEU A 78 6.70 3.52 6.71
CA LEU A 78 5.59 4.14 5.98
C LEU A 78 4.25 3.99 6.71
N GLU A 79 4.02 2.86 7.40
CA GLU A 79 2.85 2.67 8.28
C GLU A 79 2.84 3.67 9.46
N THR A 80 4.01 3.96 10.02
CA THR A 80 4.16 4.99 11.05
C THR A 80 3.80 6.37 10.50
N VAL A 81 4.29 6.74 9.32
CA VAL A 81 3.95 8.00 8.63
C VAL A 81 2.44 8.07 8.34
N LEU A 82 1.86 6.99 7.83
CA LEU A 82 0.42 6.91 7.58
C LEU A 82 -0.40 7.12 8.86
N SER A 83 0.02 6.54 9.98
CA SER A 83 -0.64 6.71 11.27
C SER A 83 -0.53 8.15 11.77
N ALA A 84 0.60 8.83 11.53
CA ALA A 84 0.78 10.26 11.84
C ALA A 84 -0.18 11.13 11.02
N SER A 85 -0.29 10.87 9.70
CA SER A 85 -1.21 11.61 8.83
C SER A 85 -2.68 11.40 9.22
N ARG A 86 -3.05 10.20 9.66
CA ARG A 86 -4.40 9.93 10.19
C ARG A 86 -4.68 10.66 11.48
N LEU A 87 -3.70 10.78 12.38
CA LEU A 87 -3.82 11.59 13.59
C LEU A 87 -4.05 13.06 13.23
N GLU A 88 -3.29 13.59 12.27
CA GLU A 88 -3.45 14.97 11.79
C GLU A 88 -4.86 15.18 11.22
N MET A 89 -5.36 14.29 10.36
CA MET A 89 -6.73 14.34 9.85
C MET A 89 -7.77 14.39 10.97
N THR A 90 -7.64 13.50 11.97
CA THR A 90 -8.57 13.46 13.11
C THR A 90 -8.52 14.76 13.93
N SER A 91 -7.40 15.46 13.96
CA SER A 91 -7.29 16.75 14.64
C SER A 91 -8.08 17.86 13.97
N PHE A 92 -8.26 17.80 12.63
CA PHE A 92 -9.11 18.75 11.90
C PHE A 92 -10.60 18.59 12.22
N ASP A 93 -11.05 17.40 12.66
CA ASP A 93 -12.44 17.17 13.07
C ASP A 93 -12.82 17.97 14.33
N MET A 94 -11.84 18.52 15.06
CA MET A 94 -12.07 19.43 16.20
C MET A 94 -12.35 20.87 15.76
N LEU A 95 -12.08 21.23 14.52
CA LEU A 95 -12.21 22.58 14.01
C LEU A 95 -13.65 22.84 13.50
N PRO A 96 -14.09 24.10 13.52
CA PRO A 96 -15.36 24.46 12.89
C PRO A 96 -15.32 24.21 11.38
N GLN A 97 -16.43 23.71 10.84
CA GLN A 97 -16.61 23.44 9.42
C GLN A 97 -17.18 24.67 8.71
N LEU A 98 -16.48 25.19 7.73
CA LEU A 98 -16.95 26.26 6.87
C LEU A 98 -17.36 25.66 5.52
N ALA A 99 -18.67 25.74 5.22
CA ALA A 99 -19.24 25.40 3.93
C ALA A 99 -19.55 26.70 3.15
N VAL A 100 -19.00 26.81 1.95
CA VAL A 100 -19.28 27.92 1.03
C VAL A 100 -19.94 27.35 -0.20
N SER A 101 -21.09 27.92 -0.58
CA SER A 101 -21.77 27.58 -1.81
C SER A 101 -22.10 28.84 -2.62
N ALA A 102 -21.97 28.73 -3.94
CA ALA A 102 -22.35 29.75 -4.88
C ALA A 102 -23.14 29.09 -6.02
N GLY A 103 -24.23 29.72 -6.41
CA GLY A 103 -25.11 29.22 -7.48
C GLY A 103 -25.60 30.34 -8.35
N TYR A 104 -25.81 30.05 -9.63
CA TYR A 104 -26.51 30.88 -10.57
C TYR A 104 -27.77 30.16 -11.00
N ASN A 105 -28.94 30.83 -10.81
CA ASN A 105 -30.24 30.34 -11.24
C ASN A 105 -30.76 31.20 -12.39
N TYR A 106 -31.13 30.54 -13.48
CA TYR A 106 -31.83 31.16 -14.60
C TYR A 106 -33.14 30.42 -14.85
N ARG A 107 -34.23 31.19 -15.11
CA ARG A 107 -35.54 30.66 -15.44
C ARG A 107 -36.03 31.27 -16.73
N ASP A 108 -36.64 30.48 -17.59
CA ASP A 108 -37.24 30.96 -18.84
C ASP A 108 -38.50 31.85 -18.59
N THR A 109 -39.19 31.60 -17.48
CA THR A 109 -40.41 32.33 -17.10
C THR A 109 -40.25 32.98 -15.73
N TYR A 110 -40.94 34.11 -15.52
CA TYR A 110 -40.99 34.75 -14.22
C TYR A 110 -41.75 33.87 -13.21
N ALA A 111 -41.28 33.84 -11.98
CA ALA A 111 -42.04 33.25 -10.88
C ALA A 111 -43.17 34.22 -10.50
N ALA A 112 -44.33 33.96 -11.03
CA ALA A 112 -45.51 34.77 -10.77
C ALA A 112 -46.51 34.00 -9.91
N SER A 113 -47.16 34.67 -8.97
CA SER A 113 -48.25 34.16 -8.16
C SER A 113 -49.45 35.09 -8.26
N THR A 114 -50.67 34.51 -8.29
CA THR A 114 -51.92 35.24 -8.20
C THR A 114 -52.47 35.06 -6.79
N SER A 115 -53.02 36.16 -6.22
CA SER A 115 -53.76 36.14 -4.96
C SER A 115 -55.25 36.14 -5.25
N GLY A 116 -55.96 35.05 -4.94
CA GLY A 116 -57.41 34.94 -5.05
C GLY A 116 -58.11 35.04 -3.70
N LYS A 117 -59.33 35.51 -3.64
CA LYS A 117 -60.13 35.47 -2.42
C LYS A 117 -60.55 34.05 -2.12
N ALA A 118 -60.26 33.59 -0.92
CA ALA A 118 -60.44 32.18 -0.48
C ALA A 118 -61.93 31.75 -0.47
N VAL A 119 -62.84 32.70 -0.46
CA VAL A 119 -64.28 32.44 -0.40
C VAL A 119 -64.87 32.05 -1.77
N ASP A 120 -64.40 32.70 -2.85
CA ASP A 120 -65.03 32.53 -4.20
C ASP A 120 -64.16 31.69 -5.14
N ARG A 121 -62.88 31.32 -4.76
CA ARG A 121 -61.90 30.65 -5.58
C ARG A 121 -61.69 31.29 -6.97
N THR A 122 -62.12 32.53 -7.14
CA THR A 122 -61.88 33.30 -8.36
C THR A 122 -60.52 33.94 -8.26
N ALA A 123 -59.58 33.50 -9.08
CA ALA A 123 -58.30 34.19 -9.29
C ALA A 123 -58.60 35.42 -10.14
N ASP A 124 -58.17 36.57 -9.66
CA ASP A 124 -58.21 37.79 -10.50
C ASP A 124 -57.05 37.66 -11.49
N GLU A 125 -57.36 37.33 -12.76
CA GLU A 125 -56.38 37.09 -13.82
C GLU A 125 -55.54 38.33 -14.16
N SER A 126 -55.91 39.49 -13.61
CA SER A 126 -55.26 40.78 -13.93
C SER A 126 -54.11 41.17 -12.98
N ASP A 127 -53.91 40.45 -11.85
CA ASP A 127 -52.99 40.89 -10.81
C ASP A 127 -51.90 39.79 -10.48
N TYR A 128 -50.99 39.62 -11.42
CA TYR A 128 -49.84 38.74 -11.22
C TYR A 128 -48.76 39.48 -10.46
N SER A 129 -48.42 38.99 -9.28
CA SER A 129 -47.26 39.45 -8.52
C SER A 129 -46.01 38.63 -8.92
N VAL A 130 -44.98 39.29 -9.38
CA VAL A 130 -43.69 38.67 -9.71
C VAL A 130 -42.84 38.64 -8.43
N SER A 131 -42.60 37.45 -7.91
CA SER A 131 -41.91 37.25 -6.64
C SER A 131 -40.40 37.12 -6.75
N ALA A 132 -39.88 36.84 -7.94
CA ALA A 132 -38.42 36.69 -8.13
C ALA A 132 -38.02 37.04 -9.56
N SER A 133 -36.82 37.55 -9.75
CA SER A 133 -36.20 37.78 -11.05
C SER A 133 -35.94 36.48 -11.80
N ARG A 134 -35.81 36.54 -13.14
CA ARG A 134 -35.53 35.38 -14.00
C ARG A 134 -34.14 34.83 -13.78
N ASP A 135 -33.23 35.71 -13.43
CA ASP A 135 -31.83 35.42 -13.15
C ASP A 135 -31.49 35.84 -11.72
N GLY A 136 -30.65 35.07 -11.09
CA GLY A 136 -30.17 35.36 -9.73
C GLY A 136 -28.90 34.64 -9.39
N VAL A 137 -28.03 35.35 -8.71
CA VAL A 137 -26.82 34.78 -8.10
C VAL A 137 -27.10 34.58 -6.60
N THR A 138 -26.85 33.39 -6.12
CA THR A 138 -26.93 33.09 -4.69
C THR A 138 -25.53 32.72 -4.19
N ALA A 139 -25.12 33.32 -3.08
CA ALA A 139 -23.89 32.93 -2.39
C ALA A 139 -24.21 32.76 -0.92
N SER A 140 -23.76 31.68 -0.34
CA SER A 140 -23.89 31.42 1.09
C SER A 140 -22.60 30.91 1.70
N ALA A 141 -22.33 31.32 2.91
CA ALA A 141 -21.25 30.81 3.75
C ALA A 141 -21.86 30.39 5.08
N THR A 142 -21.69 29.13 5.44
CA THR A 142 -22.23 28.55 6.68
C THR A 142 -21.09 28.01 7.53
N LEU A 143 -20.94 28.51 8.74
CA LEU A 143 -20.00 28.04 9.75
C LEU A 143 -20.75 27.17 10.76
N ASN A 144 -20.38 25.88 10.83
CA ASN A 144 -20.92 24.95 11.80
C ASN A 144 -19.85 24.53 12.82
N TRP A 145 -20.15 24.66 14.08
CA TRP A 145 -19.32 24.16 15.18
C TRP A 145 -20.19 23.63 16.31
N SER A 146 -20.02 22.36 16.63
CA SER A 146 -20.74 21.70 17.70
C SER A 146 -19.80 21.45 18.88
N VAL A 147 -20.14 21.96 20.06
CA VAL A 147 -19.36 21.78 21.30
C VAL A 147 -19.38 20.30 21.73
N LEU A 148 -20.49 19.59 21.50
CA LEU A 148 -20.58 18.16 21.80
C LEU A 148 -19.68 17.33 20.88
N ASP A 149 -19.67 17.64 19.58
CA ASP A 149 -18.81 17.00 18.61
C ASP A 149 -17.32 17.27 18.88
N PHE A 150 -17.01 18.49 19.34
CA PHE A 150 -15.66 18.83 19.81
C PHE A 150 -15.15 17.89 20.90
N GLY A 151 -15.96 17.61 21.92
CA GLY A 151 -15.58 16.69 22.99
C GLY A 151 -15.32 15.26 22.51
N LEU A 152 -16.17 14.77 21.60
CA LEU A 152 -16.02 13.46 20.97
C LEU A 152 -14.78 13.43 20.06
N SER A 153 -14.57 14.45 19.26
CA SER A 153 -13.41 14.57 18.36
C SER A 153 -12.09 14.67 19.11
N TYR A 154 -12.08 15.36 20.27
CA TYR A 154 -10.93 15.38 21.14
C TYR A 154 -10.52 13.97 21.64
N VAL A 155 -11.50 13.17 22.12
CA VAL A 155 -11.23 11.79 22.55
C VAL A 155 -10.75 10.92 21.38
N ARG A 156 -11.32 11.10 20.18
CA ARG A 156 -10.88 10.40 18.96
C ARG A 156 -9.46 10.79 18.57
N ALA A 157 -9.10 12.07 18.68
CA ALA A 157 -7.73 12.53 18.42
C ALA A 157 -6.74 11.92 19.42
N GLN A 158 -7.11 11.79 20.71
CA GLN A 158 -6.29 11.12 21.70
C GLN A 158 -6.08 9.64 21.38
N GLN A 159 -7.14 8.93 20.99
CA GLN A 159 -7.03 7.55 20.50
C GLN A 159 -6.16 7.46 19.22
N GLY A 160 -6.24 8.46 18.35
CA GLY A 160 -5.38 8.58 17.17
C GLY A 160 -3.90 8.69 17.56
N SER A 161 -3.59 9.50 18.60
CA SER A 161 -2.25 9.62 19.16
C SER A 161 -1.73 8.28 19.70
N ASP A 162 -2.55 7.53 20.43
CA ASP A 162 -2.17 6.21 20.93
C ASP A 162 -1.90 5.22 19.78
N ARG A 163 -2.69 5.25 18.72
CA ARG A 163 -2.46 4.43 17.51
C ARG A 163 -1.15 4.77 16.82
N TYR A 164 -0.82 6.07 16.74
CA TYR A 164 0.47 6.50 16.21
C TYR A 164 1.64 5.99 17.05
N LEU A 165 1.54 6.07 18.39
CA LEU A 165 2.56 5.52 19.28
C LEU A 165 2.71 4.01 19.13
N ILE A 166 1.61 3.28 18.98
CA ILE A 166 1.63 1.83 18.69
C ILE A 166 2.36 1.54 17.37
N ALA A 167 2.08 2.29 16.31
CA ALA A 167 2.76 2.13 15.02
C ALA A 167 4.27 2.39 15.15
N LYS A 168 4.66 3.42 15.88
CA LYS A 168 6.06 3.76 16.15
C LYS A 168 6.79 2.66 16.93
N GLU A 169 6.13 2.05 17.93
CA GLU A 169 6.73 0.93 18.67
C GLU A 169 6.79 -0.36 17.83
N ARG A 170 5.86 -0.56 16.89
CA ARG A 170 5.94 -1.66 15.91
C ARG A 170 7.13 -1.48 14.97
N GLU A 171 7.37 -0.28 14.48
CA GLU A 171 8.56 0.05 13.68
C GLU A 171 9.84 -0.26 14.46
N ARG A 172 9.95 0.17 15.73
CA ARG A 172 11.08 -0.14 16.60
C ARG A 172 11.26 -1.65 16.77
N LYS A 173 10.18 -2.39 17.02
CA LYS A 173 10.20 -3.85 17.12
C LYS A 173 10.70 -4.51 15.84
N ALA A 174 10.26 -4.04 14.67
CA ALA A 174 10.72 -4.56 13.38
C ALA A 174 12.23 -4.38 13.20
N VAL A 175 12.78 -3.22 13.58
CA VAL A 175 14.22 -2.98 13.58
C VAL A 175 14.96 -3.97 14.49
N HIS A 176 14.47 -4.21 15.73
CA HIS A 176 15.08 -5.16 16.64
C HIS A 176 15.04 -6.60 16.12
N ASN A 177 13.92 -7.02 15.55
CA ASN A 177 13.77 -8.34 14.93
C ASN A 177 14.76 -8.51 13.77
N LEU A 178 14.82 -7.51 12.87
CA LEU A 178 15.77 -7.52 11.76
C LEU A 178 17.22 -7.67 12.22
N MET A 179 17.63 -6.91 13.24
CA MET A 179 18.98 -7.02 13.80
C MET A 179 19.24 -8.43 14.37
N GLN A 180 18.25 -9.03 15.02
CA GLN A 180 18.36 -10.40 15.54
C GLN A 180 18.49 -11.43 14.42
N ASP A 181 17.70 -11.29 13.37
CA ASP A 181 17.72 -12.19 12.21
C ASP A 181 19.06 -12.11 11.48
N VAL A 182 19.56 -10.91 11.25
CA VAL A 182 20.90 -10.70 10.64
C VAL A 182 22.00 -11.32 11.50
N ARG A 183 21.97 -11.10 12.82
CA ARG A 183 22.94 -11.69 13.73
C ARG A 183 22.94 -13.21 13.66
N THR A 184 21.75 -13.80 13.67
CA THR A 184 21.57 -15.25 13.58
C THR A 184 22.09 -15.81 12.26
N ALA A 185 21.74 -15.16 11.14
CA ALA A 185 22.18 -15.53 9.81
C ALA A 185 23.72 -15.42 9.67
N TYR A 186 24.30 -14.33 10.15
CA TYR A 186 25.74 -14.08 10.13
C TYR A 186 26.51 -15.19 10.84
N TRP A 187 26.13 -15.50 12.09
CA TRP A 187 26.84 -16.53 12.85
C TRP A 187 26.64 -17.94 12.29
N ARG A 188 25.48 -18.21 11.67
CA ARG A 188 25.27 -19.46 10.91
C ARG A 188 26.23 -19.56 9.72
N ALA A 189 26.38 -18.46 8.95
CA ALA A 189 27.29 -18.42 7.81
C ALA A 189 28.77 -18.63 8.26
N VAL A 190 29.22 -17.92 9.30
CA VAL A 190 30.56 -18.09 9.87
C VAL A 190 30.79 -19.52 10.36
N SER A 191 29.80 -20.12 11.02
CA SER A 191 29.91 -21.51 11.50
C SER A 191 29.97 -22.50 10.34
N ALA A 192 29.18 -22.30 9.29
CA ALA A 192 29.18 -23.13 8.09
C ALA A 192 30.55 -23.04 7.37
N GLN A 193 31.08 -21.84 7.22
CA GLN A 193 32.37 -21.61 6.59
C GLN A 193 33.49 -22.32 7.36
N ARG A 194 33.54 -22.18 8.69
CA ARG A 194 34.50 -22.89 9.54
C ARG A 194 34.37 -24.43 9.49
N LEU A 195 33.14 -24.91 9.28
CA LEU A 195 32.88 -26.34 9.11
C LEU A 195 33.45 -26.84 7.78
N LEU A 196 33.22 -26.09 6.69
CA LEU A 196 33.77 -26.40 5.37
C LEU A 196 35.32 -26.52 5.42
N ASP A 197 36.00 -25.56 6.05
CA ASP A 197 37.44 -25.55 6.22
C ASP A 197 37.98 -26.83 6.90
N ARG A 198 37.16 -27.48 7.76
CA ARG A 198 37.50 -28.72 8.45
C ARG A 198 37.12 -29.97 7.65
N VAL A 199 36.00 -29.93 6.94
CA VAL A 199 35.49 -31.10 6.21
C VAL A 199 36.26 -31.33 4.90
N GLU A 200 36.65 -30.29 4.18
CA GLU A 200 37.40 -30.43 2.93
C GLU A 200 38.68 -31.26 3.05
N PRO A 201 39.60 -31.02 4.04
CA PRO A 201 40.75 -31.83 4.23
C PRO A 201 40.43 -33.29 4.62
N LEU A 202 39.34 -33.48 5.38
CA LEU A 202 38.89 -34.83 5.75
C LEU A 202 38.36 -35.59 4.53
N ALA A 203 37.50 -34.94 3.70
CA ALA A 203 36.99 -35.52 2.47
C ALA A 203 38.15 -35.93 1.51
N SER A 204 39.17 -35.08 1.40
CA SER A 204 40.36 -35.39 0.61
C SER A 204 41.11 -36.61 1.14
N ARG A 205 41.29 -36.73 2.46
CA ARG A 205 41.93 -37.91 3.09
C ARG A 205 41.13 -39.17 2.85
N VAL A 206 39.81 -39.11 3.00
CA VAL A 206 38.91 -40.25 2.72
C VAL A 206 39.01 -40.67 1.26
N SER A 207 39.04 -39.75 0.31
CA SER A 207 39.19 -40.06 -1.12
C SER A 207 40.51 -40.75 -1.41
N ILE A 208 41.61 -40.29 -0.81
CA ILE A 208 42.95 -40.94 -0.94
C ILE A 208 42.91 -42.34 -0.33
N ALA A 209 42.31 -42.51 0.85
CA ALA A 209 42.24 -43.82 1.50
C ALA A 209 41.40 -44.82 0.68
N ILE A 210 40.30 -44.38 0.09
CA ILE A 210 39.50 -45.23 -0.81
C ILE A 210 40.29 -45.65 -2.06
N GLU A 211 41.04 -44.71 -2.66
CA GLU A 211 41.86 -45.01 -3.84
C GLU A 211 42.98 -45.98 -3.49
N ASN A 212 43.69 -45.78 -2.36
CA ASN A 212 44.73 -46.70 -1.88
C ASN A 212 44.13 -48.10 -1.62
N SER A 213 42.97 -48.22 -1.01
CA SER A 213 42.27 -49.51 -0.80
C SER A 213 41.97 -50.23 -2.13
N ARG A 214 41.55 -49.48 -3.15
CA ARG A 214 41.31 -50.06 -4.48
C ARG A 214 42.59 -50.56 -5.13
N GLN A 215 43.72 -49.86 -4.96
CA GLN A 215 44.97 -50.29 -5.48
C GLN A 215 45.48 -51.56 -4.78
N ILE A 216 45.35 -51.66 -3.45
CA ILE A 216 45.72 -52.86 -2.68
C ILE A 216 44.87 -54.05 -3.13
N GLU A 217 43.56 -53.85 -3.42
CA GLU A 217 42.70 -54.91 -3.96
C GLU A 217 43.16 -55.37 -5.37
N LEU A 218 43.47 -54.43 -6.27
CA LEU A 218 43.91 -54.70 -7.62
C LEU A 218 45.23 -55.41 -7.68
N GLU A 219 46.19 -55.07 -6.81
CA GLU A 219 47.51 -55.64 -6.74
C GLU A 219 47.56 -56.97 -5.93
N GLN A 220 46.39 -57.41 -5.40
CA GLN A 220 46.27 -58.66 -4.58
C GLN A 220 47.27 -58.73 -3.40
N LEU A 221 47.64 -57.58 -2.83
CA LEU A 221 48.60 -57.48 -1.73
C LEU A 221 48.02 -57.95 -0.40
N GLU A 222 46.69 -57.95 -0.25
CA GLU A 222 45.97 -58.43 0.93
C GLU A 222 44.72 -59.23 0.55
N ASN A 223 44.13 -59.92 1.55
CA ASN A 223 42.86 -60.63 1.33
C ASN A 223 41.76 -59.66 0.84
N PRO A 224 41.09 -59.91 -0.30
CA PRO A 224 40.09 -59.02 -0.87
C PRO A 224 38.99 -58.63 0.10
N LEU A 225 38.66 -59.49 1.07
CA LEU A 225 37.63 -59.21 2.11
C LEU A 225 38.09 -58.13 3.13
N GLU A 226 39.37 -58.11 3.48
CA GLU A 226 39.95 -57.12 4.41
C GLU A 226 40.13 -55.77 3.71
N ALA A 227 40.54 -55.74 2.46
CA ALA A 227 40.64 -54.52 1.66
C ALA A 227 39.30 -53.81 1.43
N LEU A 228 38.20 -54.56 1.37
CA LEU A 228 36.85 -54.02 1.22
C LEU A 228 36.19 -53.57 2.55
N GLN A 229 36.70 -53.99 3.72
CA GLN A 229 36.16 -53.54 4.99
C GLN A 229 36.52 -52.08 5.27
N PHE A 230 37.68 -51.61 4.89
CA PHE A 230 38.15 -50.25 5.11
C PHE A 230 37.29 -49.17 4.40
N PRO A 231 36.93 -49.29 3.10
CA PRO A 231 36.03 -48.36 2.46
C PRO A 231 34.57 -48.39 2.97
N ARG A 232 34.16 -49.49 3.63
CA ARG A 232 32.81 -49.63 4.19
C ARG A 232 32.67 -48.94 5.54
N ASP A 233 33.75 -48.84 6.31
CA ASP A 233 33.77 -48.26 7.65
C ASP A 233 34.12 -46.75 7.63
N LEU A 234 34.45 -46.17 6.45
CA LEU A 234 34.69 -44.78 6.18
C LEU A 234 33.41 -44.04 5.72
#